data_33de1515da7f66fc888ee5ab62e637ee
#
_entry.id   33de1515da7f66fc888ee5ab62e637ee
#
_cell.length_a   1.000
_cell.length_b   1.000
_cell.length_c   1.000
_cell.angle_alpha   90.00
_cell.angle_beta   90.00
_cell.angle_gamma   90.00
#
_symmetry.space_group_name_H-M   'P 1'
#
loop_
_entity.id
_entity.type
_entity.pdbx_description
1 polymer ?
#
loop_
_entity_poly.entity_id
_entity_poly.type
_entity_poly.pdbx_seq_one_letter_code
_entity_poly.pdbx_strand_id
1 'polypeptide(L)'
;MDTQEKIWRKKSTADTLLIVDDDEINRAILREIFRERYRIEEAKNGEECLQILQAQGEICALLLDVVMPVMDGLELLEKLRDMEVPQNIPVFLITAEANEQNVRRGYELGVMDVIIKPVIPYVVRRRVDSIVELFRSRKEMRSLVKSQQKRLIDKEMEIMDMNRGMIEALATAIEFRSGESGEHVRRISEITRYLLSNTALGEGMSADAVEQIAIAAILHDVGKIAIWDEILNKPGKLTPEEYETMKTHTILGAQLLERIPQLKHQPIFQYIYDIARHHHERWDGNGYPDGLKGNEISIWAQVVSLADVYDGLVSMRVYKKEVSFEEAVHI
;
A
#
# COMPACT_ATOMS: atom_id res chain seq x y z
N MET A 1 -4.95 -46.59 16.55
CA MET A 1 -4.64 -45.62 17.61
C MET A 1 -4.06 -44.38 16.94
N ASP A 2 -4.67 -43.44 17.07
CA ASP A 2 -5.46 -42.47 16.33
C ASP A 2 -4.61 -41.20 16.03
N THR A 3 -4.48 -40.88 14.77
CA THR A 3 -3.71 -39.75 14.24
C THR A 3 -4.37 -38.39 14.61
N GLN A 4 -5.61 -38.42 15.09
CA GLN A 4 -6.35 -37.22 15.55
C GLN A 4 -5.96 -36.76 16.95
N GLU A 5 -5.48 -37.64 17.83
CA GLU A 5 -5.01 -37.22 19.18
C GLU A 5 -3.65 -36.48 19.18
N LYS A 6 -2.86 -36.59 18.11
CA LYS A 6 -1.56 -35.90 18.02
C LYS A 6 -1.64 -34.43 17.62
N ILE A 7 -2.75 -33.99 17.05
CA ILE A 7 -2.94 -32.60 16.61
C ILE A 7 -3.18 -31.68 17.82
N TRP A 8 -3.71 -32.20 18.94
CA TRP A 8 -4.04 -31.44 20.15
C TRP A 8 -2.86 -31.25 21.12
N ARG A 9 -1.68 -31.80 20.85
CA ARG A 9 -0.49 -31.71 21.73
C ARG A 9 0.63 -30.82 21.23
N LYS A 10 0.37 -29.84 20.40
CA LYS A 10 1.30 -28.71 20.32
C LYS A 10 1.07 -27.86 21.57
N LYS A 11 1.89 -28.06 22.62
CA LYS A 11 2.05 -27.12 23.72
C LYS A 11 2.47 -25.77 23.15
N SER A 12 1.48 -24.95 22.77
CA SER A 12 1.61 -23.51 22.77
C SER A 12 1.95 -23.12 24.23
N THR A 13 2.79 -22.15 24.43
CA THR A 13 2.93 -21.42 25.71
C THR A 13 1.54 -21.31 26.32
N ALA A 14 1.33 -21.92 27.50
CA ALA A 14 0.00 -22.11 28.05
C ALA A 14 -0.68 -20.74 28.16
N ASP A 15 -1.84 -20.58 27.47
CA ASP A 15 -2.61 -19.34 27.55
C ASP A 15 -2.93 -19.04 29.01
N THR A 16 -2.76 -17.81 29.42
CA THR A 16 -2.99 -17.38 30.78
C THR A 16 -4.43 -16.90 30.96
N LEU A 17 -5.16 -17.52 31.88
CA LEU A 17 -6.50 -17.15 32.29
C LEU A 17 -6.40 -16.35 33.59
N LEU A 18 -6.96 -15.13 33.62
CA LEU A 18 -6.99 -14.30 34.82
C LEU A 18 -8.32 -14.47 35.55
N ILE A 19 -8.27 -14.86 36.82
CA ILE A 19 -9.43 -15.03 37.71
C ILE A 19 -9.42 -13.89 38.72
N VAL A 20 -10.50 -13.13 38.78
CA VAL A 20 -10.66 -11.98 39.67
C VAL A 20 -11.91 -12.19 40.54
N ASP A 21 -11.71 -12.48 41.82
CA ASP A 21 -12.77 -12.74 42.81
C ASP A 21 -12.14 -12.48 44.18
N ASP A 22 -12.83 -11.85 45.11
CA ASP A 22 -12.30 -11.56 46.44
C ASP A 22 -12.27 -12.80 47.37
N ASP A 23 -13.19 -13.75 47.11
CA ASP A 23 -13.27 -15.00 47.87
C ASP A 23 -12.26 -16.03 47.39
N GLU A 24 -11.36 -16.48 48.30
CA GLU A 24 -10.34 -17.48 48.01
C GLU A 24 -10.94 -18.84 47.60
N ILE A 25 -12.13 -19.21 48.14
CA ILE A 25 -12.78 -20.47 47.82
C ILE A 25 -13.25 -20.45 46.35
N ASN A 26 -13.83 -19.35 45.92
CA ASN A 26 -14.28 -19.17 44.54
C ASN A 26 -13.08 -19.23 43.57
N ARG A 27 -11.98 -18.52 43.89
CA ARG A 27 -10.76 -18.60 43.09
C ARG A 27 -10.20 -20.02 43.00
N ALA A 28 -10.17 -20.73 44.14
CA ALA A 28 -9.70 -22.12 44.20
C ALA A 28 -10.55 -23.07 43.33
N ILE A 29 -11.86 -22.91 43.34
CA ILE A 29 -12.79 -23.68 42.50
C ILE A 29 -12.52 -23.42 41.02
N LEU A 30 -12.46 -22.16 40.60
CA LEU A 30 -12.20 -21.79 39.21
C LEU A 30 -10.80 -22.24 38.76
N ARG A 31 -9.77 -22.06 39.60
CA ARG A 31 -8.44 -22.58 39.32
C ARG A 31 -8.46 -24.10 39.08
N GLU A 32 -9.13 -24.87 39.92
CA GLU A 32 -9.24 -26.32 39.75
C GLU A 32 -9.94 -26.70 38.45
N ILE A 33 -10.96 -25.95 38.01
CA ILE A 33 -11.67 -26.14 36.75
C ILE A 33 -10.73 -25.96 35.53
N PHE A 34 -9.81 -24.99 35.57
CA PHE A 34 -9.06 -24.55 34.39
C PHE A 34 -7.57 -24.89 34.37
N ARG A 35 -6.95 -25.31 35.51
CA ARG A 35 -5.50 -25.57 35.65
C ARG A 35 -4.91 -26.57 34.69
N GLU A 36 -5.69 -27.52 34.18
CA GLU A 36 -5.19 -28.52 33.24
C GLU A 36 -4.93 -27.95 31.83
N ARG A 37 -5.61 -26.85 31.48
CA ARG A 37 -5.58 -26.28 30.15
C ARG A 37 -4.94 -24.90 30.07
N TYR A 38 -5.05 -24.12 31.14
CA TYR A 38 -4.59 -22.74 31.21
C TYR A 38 -3.56 -22.56 32.32
N ARG A 39 -2.65 -21.62 32.12
CA ARG A 39 -1.92 -21.04 33.24
C ARG A 39 -2.88 -20.08 33.97
N ILE A 40 -2.93 -20.16 35.27
CA ILE A 40 -3.87 -19.35 36.05
C ILE A 40 -3.08 -18.23 36.76
N GLU A 41 -3.57 -17.00 36.56
CA GLU A 41 -3.23 -15.83 37.38
C GLU A 41 -4.45 -15.44 38.19
N GLU A 42 -4.25 -14.91 39.37
CA GLU A 42 -5.32 -14.57 40.31
C GLU A 42 -5.17 -13.13 40.80
N ALA A 43 -6.31 -12.43 40.92
CA ALA A 43 -6.42 -11.13 41.56
C ALA A 43 -7.59 -11.15 42.57
N LYS A 44 -7.48 -10.38 43.65
CA LYS A 44 -8.48 -10.31 44.72
C LYS A 44 -9.45 -9.14 44.58
N ASN A 45 -9.15 -8.22 43.67
CA ASN A 45 -9.96 -7.03 43.39
C ASN A 45 -9.58 -6.43 42.02
N GLY A 46 -10.32 -5.40 41.61
CA GLY A 46 -10.10 -4.74 40.32
C GLY A 46 -8.74 -4.03 40.18
N GLU A 47 -8.16 -3.54 41.27
CA GLU A 47 -6.84 -2.87 41.21
C GLU A 47 -5.71 -3.86 40.91
N GLU A 48 -5.69 -5.01 41.61
CA GLU A 48 -4.73 -6.09 41.33
C GLU A 48 -4.90 -6.60 39.89
N CYS A 49 -6.13 -6.73 39.41
CA CYS A 49 -6.41 -7.10 38.02
C CYS A 49 -5.75 -6.14 37.03
N LEU A 50 -5.92 -4.83 37.22
CA LEU A 50 -5.30 -3.81 36.35
C LEU A 50 -3.77 -3.88 36.38
N GLN A 51 -3.18 -4.10 37.55
CA GLN A 51 -1.73 -4.25 37.68
C GLN A 51 -1.22 -5.49 36.89
N ILE A 52 -1.92 -6.61 36.99
CA ILE A 52 -1.57 -7.83 36.22
C ILE A 52 -1.72 -7.60 34.74
N LEU A 53 -2.79 -6.98 34.27
CA LEU A 53 -3.00 -6.69 32.85
C LEU A 53 -1.95 -5.73 32.27
N GLN A 54 -1.43 -4.80 33.09
CA GLN A 54 -0.37 -3.90 32.68
C GLN A 54 1.02 -4.57 32.69
N ALA A 55 1.26 -5.50 33.62
CA ALA A 55 2.56 -6.15 33.79
C ALA A 55 2.76 -7.37 32.88
N GLN A 56 1.68 -8.07 32.51
CA GLN A 56 1.71 -9.33 31.76
C GLN A 56 1.04 -9.19 30.39
N GLY A 57 1.79 -9.47 29.32
CA GLY A 57 1.35 -9.22 27.94
C GLY A 57 0.36 -10.22 27.33
N GLU A 58 0.04 -11.38 27.94
CA GLU A 58 -0.74 -12.42 27.24
C GLU A 58 -1.79 -13.11 28.12
N ILE A 59 -2.79 -12.35 28.54
CA ILE A 59 -4.02 -12.90 29.12
C ILE A 59 -4.95 -13.32 27.98
N CYS A 60 -5.44 -14.57 28.00
CA CYS A 60 -6.35 -15.10 26.96
C CYS A 60 -7.82 -14.94 27.30
N ALA A 61 -8.19 -14.82 28.57
CA ALA A 61 -9.53 -14.53 29.05
C ALA A 61 -9.50 -14.01 30.49
N LEU A 62 -10.57 -13.28 30.87
CA LEU A 62 -10.79 -12.73 32.19
C LEU A 62 -12.09 -13.29 32.77
N LEU A 63 -12.00 -13.95 33.93
CA LEU A 63 -13.14 -14.34 34.75
C LEU A 63 -13.27 -13.35 35.90
N LEU A 64 -14.34 -12.58 35.95
CA LEU A 64 -14.48 -11.42 36.81
C LEU A 64 -15.72 -11.56 37.71
N ASP A 65 -15.52 -11.57 39.00
CA ASP A 65 -16.66 -11.42 39.94
C ASP A 65 -17.20 -9.99 39.92
N VAL A 66 -18.51 -9.86 40.12
CA VAL A 66 -19.19 -8.56 40.14
C VAL A 66 -18.96 -7.84 41.46
N VAL A 67 -19.10 -8.55 42.56
CA VAL A 67 -19.09 -7.97 43.92
C VAL A 67 -17.72 -8.18 44.57
N MET A 68 -16.92 -7.13 44.63
CA MET A 68 -15.61 -7.17 45.25
C MET A 68 -15.31 -5.87 45.99
N PRO A 69 -14.45 -5.92 47.06
CA PRO A 69 -14.02 -4.71 47.75
C PRO A 69 -13.06 -3.87 46.92
N VAL A 70 -12.86 -2.61 47.28
CA VAL A 70 -11.95 -1.63 46.69
C VAL A 70 -12.40 -1.15 45.32
N MET A 71 -12.57 -2.05 44.36
CA MET A 71 -13.07 -1.80 43.01
C MET A 71 -13.93 -2.99 42.59
N ASP A 72 -15.21 -2.76 42.36
CA ASP A 72 -16.13 -3.81 41.93
C ASP A 72 -15.92 -4.19 40.44
N GLY A 73 -16.58 -5.29 40.04
CA GLY A 73 -16.41 -5.82 38.67
C GLY A 73 -16.98 -4.90 37.59
N LEU A 74 -18.00 -4.12 37.84
CA LEU A 74 -18.57 -3.19 36.86
C LEU A 74 -17.70 -1.94 36.70
N GLU A 75 -17.19 -1.40 37.83
CA GLU A 75 -16.22 -0.30 37.81
C GLU A 75 -14.93 -0.69 37.07
N LEU A 76 -14.45 -1.92 37.29
CA LEU A 76 -13.31 -2.46 36.55
C LEU A 76 -13.61 -2.55 35.05
N LEU A 77 -14.79 -3.05 34.68
CA LEU A 77 -15.20 -3.17 33.26
C LEU A 77 -15.25 -1.82 32.56
N GLU A 78 -15.69 -0.74 33.22
CA GLU A 78 -15.67 0.61 32.65
C GLU A 78 -14.24 1.02 32.29
N LYS A 79 -13.29 0.82 33.19
CA LYS A 79 -11.87 1.09 32.93
C LYS A 79 -11.28 0.19 31.83
N LEU A 80 -11.64 -1.10 31.83
CA LEU A 80 -11.18 -2.05 30.81
C LEU A 80 -11.73 -1.71 29.42
N ARG A 81 -12.97 -1.18 29.32
CA ARG A 81 -13.55 -0.70 28.07
C ARG A 81 -12.76 0.47 27.51
N ASP A 82 -12.40 1.45 28.35
CA ASP A 82 -11.60 2.60 27.94
C ASP A 82 -10.18 2.21 27.48
N MET A 83 -9.67 1.08 27.99
CA MET A 83 -8.42 0.45 27.56
C MET A 83 -8.60 -0.50 26.35
N GLU A 84 -9.80 -0.62 25.79
CA GLU A 84 -10.15 -1.54 24.69
C GLU A 84 -9.87 -3.04 24.98
N VAL A 85 -9.77 -3.42 26.24
CA VAL A 85 -9.48 -4.82 26.65
C VAL A 85 -10.55 -5.79 26.15
N PRO A 86 -11.89 -5.53 26.29
CA PRO A 86 -12.92 -6.48 25.85
C PRO A 86 -12.91 -6.77 24.34
N GLN A 87 -12.29 -5.91 23.52
CA GLN A 87 -12.15 -6.14 22.09
C GLN A 87 -11.07 -7.18 21.76
N ASN A 88 -10.11 -7.37 22.65
CA ASN A 88 -8.93 -8.20 22.45
C ASN A 88 -8.93 -9.46 23.31
N ILE A 89 -9.58 -9.44 24.47
CA ILE A 89 -9.65 -10.51 25.46
C ILE A 89 -11.12 -10.72 25.86
N PRO A 90 -11.67 -11.94 25.79
CA PRO A 90 -13.01 -12.21 26.27
C PRO A 90 -13.09 -12.07 27.80
N VAL A 91 -14.09 -11.29 28.24
CA VAL A 91 -14.40 -11.09 29.65
C VAL A 91 -15.68 -11.82 29.99
N PHE A 92 -15.65 -12.60 31.07
CA PHE A 92 -16.79 -13.32 31.63
C PHE A 92 -17.12 -12.75 32.99
N LEU A 93 -18.34 -12.31 33.21
CA LEU A 93 -18.81 -11.97 34.55
C LEU A 93 -19.27 -13.22 35.30
N ILE A 94 -18.90 -13.31 36.56
CA ILE A 94 -19.38 -14.35 37.48
C ILE A 94 -20.12 -13.67 38.60
N THR A 95 -21.37 -14.03 38.83
CA THR A 95 -22.24 -13.34 39.84
C THR A 95 -23.13 -14.32 40.63
N ALA A 96 -23.34 -14.04 41.90
CA ALA A 96 -24.30 -14.77 42.70
C ALA A 96 -25.76 -14.30 42.45
N GLU A 97 -25.92 -13.05 42.01
CA GLU A 97 -27.22 -12.46 41.74
C GLU A 97 -27.36 -12.16 40.24
N ALA A 98 -28.37 -12.79 39.62
CA ALA A 98 -28.80 -12.48 38.26
C ALA A 98 -29.69 -11.21 38.24
N ASN A 99 -29.22 -10.09 38.81
CA ASN A 99 -29.89 -8.82 38.67
C ASN A 99 -29.85 -8.38 37.21
N GLU A 100 -31.04 -8.21 36.60
CA GLU A 100 -31.16 -7.86 35.19
C GLU A 100 -30.38 -6.58 34.82
N GLN A 101 -30.31 -5.60 35.73
CA GLN A 101 -29.56 -4.36 35.50
C GLN A 101 -28.05 -4.60 35.40
N ASN A 102 -27.48 -5.40 36.29
CA ASN A 102 -26.06 -5.71 36.31
C ASN A 102 -25.64 -6.56 35.09
N VAL A 103 -26.48 -7.53 34.74
CA VAL A 103 -26.28 -8.36 33.54
C VAL A 103 -26.29 -7.50 32.27
N ARG A 104 -27.31 -6.66 32.12
CA ARG A 104 -27.45 -5.74 31.00
C ARG A 104 -26.26 -4.78 30.92
N ARG A 105 -25.88 -4.17 32.02
CA ARG A 105 -24.71 -3.26 32.10
C ARG A 105 -23.42 -3.97 31.71
N GLY A 106 -23.21 -5.22 32.17
CA GLY A 106 -22.06 -6.04 31.76
C GLY A 106 -21.99 -6.20 30.27
N TYR A 107 -23.08 -6.57 29.60
CA TYR A 107 -23.10 -6.70 28.12
C TYR A 107 -22.86 -5.36 27.41
N GLU A 108 -23.41 -4.25 27.90
CA GLU A 108 -23.18 -2.91 27.38
C GLU A 108 -21.69 -2.50 27.49
N LEU A 109 -20.99 -3.02 28.51
CA LEU A 109 -19.55 -2.82 28.73
C LEU A 109 -18.66 -3.81 27.96
N GLY A 110 -19.24 -4.72 27.17
CA GLY A 110 -18.52 -5.63 26.29
C GLY A 110 -18.19 -7.00 26.87
N VAL A 111 -18.85 -7.41 27.96
CA VAL A 111 -18.74 -8.77 28.49
C VAL A 111 -19.25 -9.79 27.47
N MET A 112 -18.54 -10.89 27.32
CA MET A 112 -18.90 -11.93 26.36
C MET A 112 -19.98 -12.88 26.88
N ASP A 113 -19.97 -13.17 28.19
CA ASP A 113 -20.97 -14.04 28.81
C ASP A 113 -21.06 -13.77 30.33
N VAL A 114 -22.18 -14.12 30.89
CA VAL A 114 -22.44 -14.02 32.34
C VAL A 114 -22.70 -15.41 32.90
N ILE A 115 -21.93 -15.77 33.94
CA ILE A 115 -21.95 -17.06 34.61
C ILE A 115 -22.57 -16.86 36.03
N ILE A 116 -23.65 -17.56 36.30
CA ILE A 116 -24.35 -17.46 37.58
C ILE A 116 -23.75 -18.50 38.55
N LYS A 117 -23.45 -18.08 39.79
CA LYS A 117 -23.06 -18.96 40.89
C LYS A 117 -24.30 -19.72 41.44
N PRO A 118 -24.22 -21.01 41.82
CA PRO A 118 -23.01 -21.83 41.86
C PRO A 118 -22.56 -22.28 40.47
N VAL A 119 -21.26 -22.24 40.23
CA VAL A 119 -20.68 -22.63 38.93
C VAL A 119 -20.76 -24.14 38.72
N ILE A 120 -21.22 -24.56 37.54
CA ILE A 120 -21.24 -25.96 37.13
C ILE A 120 -19.95 -26.20 36.32
N PRO A 121 -18.95 -26.96 36.84
CA PRO A 121 -17.59 -27.04 36.24
C PRO A 121 -17.57 -27.36 34.76
N TYR A 122 -18.33 -28.35 34.31
CA TYR A 122 -18.41 -28.73 32.91
C TYR A 122 -18.96 -27.60 32.01
N VAL A 123 -20.01 -26.91 32.47
CA VAL A 123 -20.67 -25.86 31.68
C VAL A 123 -19.75 -24.65 31.54
N VAL A 124 -19.14 -24.22 32.65
CA VAL A 124 -18.24 -23.05 32.66
C VAL A 124 -17.01 -23.31 31.81
N ARG A 125 -16.39 -24.48 31.96
CA ARG A 125 -15.25 -24.87 31.13
C ARG A 125 -15.62 -24.81 29.64
N ARG A 126 -16.75 -25.39 29.25
CA ARG A 126 -17.17 -25.47 27.86
C ARG A 126 -17.42 -24.09 27.25
N ARG A 127 -18.07 -23.18 28.00
CA ARG A 127 -18.33 -21.79 27.56
C ARG A 127 -17.03 -21.00 27.38
N VAL A 128 -16.17 -21.01 28.37
CA VAL A 128 -14.90 -20.29 28.34
C VAL A 128 -14.02 -20.82 27.20
N ASP A 129 -13.85 -22.12 27.09
CA ASP A 129 -13.03 -22.75 26.04
C ASP A 129 -13.52 -22.36 24.64
N SER A 130 -14.83 -22.43 24.39
CA SER A 130 -15.40 -22.10 23.07
C SER A 130 -15.19 -20.64 22.68
N ILE A 131 -15.32 -19.73 23.65
CA ILE A 131 -15.14 -18.28 23.40
C ILE A 131 -13.67 -17.92 23.26
N VAL A 132 -12.79 -18.51 24.08
CA VAL A 132 -11.33 -18.32 23.94
C VAL A 132 -10.83 -18.80 22.58
N GLU A 133 -11.31 -19.96 22.12
CA GLU A 133 -10.97 -20.49 20.80
C GLU A 133 -11.45 -19.57 19.67
N LEU A 134 -12.66 -19.01 19.78
CA LEU A 134 -13.19 -18.03 18.82
C LEU A 134 -12.31 -16.77 18.77
N PHE A 135 -11.92 -16.23 19.94
CA PHE A 135 -11.04 -15.05 20.00
C PHE A 135 -9.66 -15.33 19.43
N ARG A 136 -9.09 -16.52 19.70
CA ARG A 136 -7.82 -16.95 19.11
C ARG A 136 -7.91 -17.01 17.59
N SER A 137 -8.91 -17.69 17.05
CA SER A 137 -9.12 -17.77 15.60
C SER A 137 -9.31 -16.40 14.96
N ARG A 138 -10.03 -15.49 15.63
CA ARG A 138 -10.16 -14.09 15.20
C ARG A 138 -8.82 -13.35 15.16
N LYS A 139 -8.00 -13.51 16.20
CA LYS A 139 -6.66 -12.86 16.29
C LYS A 139 -5.75 -13.37 15.17
N GLU A 140 -5.72 -14.68 14.96
CA GLU A 140 -4.96 -15.32 13.87
C GLU A 140 -5.44 -14.84 12.49
N MET A 141 -6.75 -14.81 12.27
CA MET A 141 -7.33 -14.31 11.02
C MET A 141 -6.94 -12.85 10.75
N ARG A 142 -7.06 -11.97 11.77
CA ARG A 142 -6.66 -10.56 11.65
C ARG A 142 -5.17 -10.42 11.30
N SER A 143 -4.30 -11.20 11.93
CA SER A 143 -2.86 -11.18 11.66
C SER A 143 -2.56 -11.66 10.23
N LEU A 144 -3.24 -12.70 9.76
CA LEU A 144 -3.12 -13.24 8.41
C LEU A 144 -3.58 -12.22 7.38
N VAL A 145 -4.75 -11.59 7.57
CA VAL A 145 -5.28 -10.54 6.68
C VAL A 145 -4.29 -9.39 6.59
N LYS A 146 -3.76 -8.90 7.73
CA LYS A 146 -2.77 -7.82 7.74
C LYS A 146 -1.48 -8.19 7.01
N SER A 147 -1.00 -9.42 7.18
CA SER A 147 0.19 -9.90 6.48
C SER A 147 -0.04 -10.03 4.96
N GLN A 148 -1.23 -10.49 4.55
CA GLN A 148 -1.59 -10.60 3.14
C GLN A 148 -1.75 -9.23 2.47
N GLN A 149 -2.39 -8.27 3.16
CA GLN A 149 -2.47 -6.89 2.66
C GLN A 149 -1.09 -6.29 2.41
N LYS A 150 -0.16 -6.47 3.36
CA LYS A 150 1.22 -6.01 3.18
C LYS A 150 1.87 -6.67 1.95
N ARG A 151 1.74 -7.99 1.81
CA ARG A 151 2.31 -8.71 0.65
C ARG A 151 1.71 -8.25 -0.68
N LEU A 152 0.41 -7.92 -0.71
CA LEU A 152 -0.23 -7.37 -1.92
C LEU A 152 0.38 -6.03 -2.31
N ILE A 153 0.53 -5.10 -1.34
CA ILE A 153 1.15 -3.80 -1.58
C ILE A 153 2.60 -3.96 -2.09
N ASP A 154 3.39 -4.83 -1.44
CA ASP A 154 4.76 -5.10 -1.85
C ASP A 154 4.82 -5.67 -3.29
N LYS A 155 3.87 -6.56 -3.65
CA LYS A 155 3.77 -7.13 -5.00
C LYS A 155 3.30 -6.12 -6.06
N GLU A 156 2.38 -5.24 -5.71
CA GLU A 156 1.96 -4.16 -6.60
C GLU A 156 3.13 -3.23 -6.92
N MET A 157 3.93 -2.85 -5.92
CA MET A 157 5.15 -2.05 -6.13
C MET A 157 6.15 -2.77 -7.04
N GLU A 158 6.43 -4.06 -6.79
CA GLU A 158 7.32 -4.87 -7.62
C GLU A 158 6.86 -4.93 -9.09
N ILE A 159 5.56 -5.08 -9.33
CA ILE A 159 4.98 -5.09 -10.67
C ILE A 159 5.12 -3.70 -11.33
N MET A 160 4.88 -2.62 -10.61
CA MET A 160 5.03 -1.26 -11.12
C MET A 160 6.49 -0.98 -11.52
N ASP A 161 7.45 -1.33 -10.68
CA ASP A 161 8.88 -1.16 -10.96
C ASP A 161 9.32 -2.01 -12.17
N MET A 162 8.85 -3.25 -12.26
CA MET A 162 9.13 -4.12 -13.40
C MET A 162 8.52 -3.57 -14.70
N ASN A 163 7.28 -3.08 -14.66
CA ASN A 163 6.64 -2.47 -15.83
C ASN A 163 7.40 -1.22 -16.30
N ARG A 164 7.81 -0.37 -15.36
CA ARG A 164 8.65 0.80 -15.66
C ARG A 164 9.97 0.38 -16.33
N GLY A 165 10.67 -0.59 -15.75
CA GLY A 165 11.91 -1.11 -16.33
C GLY A 165 11.73 -1.70 -17.73
N MET A 166 10.60 -2.37 -18.01
CA MET A 166 10.28 -2.86 -19.35
C MET A 166 10.03 -1.72 -20.35
N ILE A 167 9.33 -0.66 -19.95
CA ILE A 167 9.11 0.53 -20.79
C ILE A 167 10.46 1.19 -21.10
N GLU A 168 11.29 1.40 -20.09
CA GLU A 168 12.64 1.97 -20.26
C GLU A 168 13.51 1.11 -21.18
N ALA A 169 13.48 -0.21 -21.04
CA ALA A 169 14.25 -1.13 -21.88
C ALA A 169 13.79 -1.09 -23.35
N LEU A 170 12.47 -1.05 -23.60
CA LEU A 170 11.91 -0.95 -24.95
C LEU A 170 12.26 0.39 -25.61
N ALA A 171 12.11 1.50 -24.90
CA ALA A 171 12.47 2.81 -25.40
C ALA A 171 13.97 2.92 -25.68
N THR A 172 14.81 2.41 -24.74
CA THR A 172 16.26 2.31 -24.93
C THR A 172 16.64 1.51 -26.18
N ALA A 173 15.94 0.40 -26.45
CA ALA A 173 16.20 -0.40 -27.65
C ALA A 173 15.88 0.36 -28.94
N ILE A 174 14.86 1.22 -28.92
CA ILE A 174 14.50 2.09 -30.07
C ILE A 174 15.56 3.18 -30.25
N GLU A 175 15.96 3.85 -29.17
CA GLU A 175 16.99 4.88 -29.20
C GLU A 175 18.37 4.32 -29.61
N PHE A 176 18.73 3.11 -29.16
CA PHE A 176 19.96 2.44 -29.60
C PHE A 176 20.02 2.26 -31.12
N ARG A 177 18.85 2.05 -31.76
CA ARG A 177 18.74 1.96 -33.22
C ARG A 177 19.05 3.30 -33.91
N SER A 178 18.75 4.44 -33.28
CA SER A 178 19.07 5.78 -33.78
C SER A 178 20.47 6.30 -33.36
N GLY A 179 21.29 5.44 -32.75
CA GLY A 179 22.62 5.79 -32.27
C GLY A 179 22.64 6.67 -31.02
N GLU A 180 21.49 6.83 -30.36
CA GLU A 180 21.39 7.54 -29.09
C GLU A 180 21.62 6.59 -27.88
N SER A 181 22.07 7.12 -26.78
CA SER A 181 22.28 6.32 -25.57
C SER A 181 20.98 6.14 -24.81
N GLY A 182 20.76 4.96 -24.22
CA GLY A 182 19.58 4.73 -23.35
C GLY A 182 19.50 5.66 -22.13
N GLU A 183 20.56 6.38 -21.81
CA GLU A 183 20.58 7.43 -20.79
C GLU A 183 19.74 8.64 -21.19
N HIS A 184 19.61 8.94 -22.48
CA HIS A 184 18.77 10.02 -22.98
C HIS A 184 17.32 9.88 -22.50
N VAL A 185 16.72 8.73 -22.76
CA VAL A 185 15.34 8.44 -22.37
C VAL A 185 15.10 8.67 -20.87
N ARG A 186 16.04 8.23 -20.05
CA ARG A 186 15.97 8.39 -18.61
C ARG A 186 16.09 9.87 -18.19
N ARG A 187 17.05 10.61 -18.79
CA ARG A 187 17.21 12.04 -18.49
C ARG A 187 15.97 12.85 -18.86
N ILE A 188 15.34 12.57 -20.04
CA ILE A 188 14.09 13.23 -20.43
C ILE A 188 13.00 13.01 -19.37
N SER A 189 12.82 11.78 -18.89
CA SER A 189 11.86 11.48 -17.81
C SER A 189 12.18 12.24 -16.52
N GLU A 190 13.45 12.29 -16.10
CA GLU A 190 13.89 12.98 -14.89
C GLU A 190 13.73 14.50 -14.99
N ILE A 191 14.11 15.11 -16.13
CA ILE A 191 13.93 16.55 -16.39
C ILE A 191 12.45 16.90 -16.42
N THR A 192 11.62 16.11 -17.10
CA THR A 192 10.16 16.30 -17.14
C THR A 192 9.56 16.30 -15.73
N ARG A 193 9.89 15.29 -14.94
CA ARG A 193 9.46 15.19 -13.53
C ARG A 193 9.90 16.39 -12.73
N TYR A 194 11.16 16.79 -12.86
CA TYR A 194 11.71 17.92 -12.13
C TYR A 194 10.98 19.23 -12.47
N LEU A 195 10.79 19.52 -13.74
CA LEU A 195 10.09 20.73 -14.21
C LEU A 195 8.65 20.76 -13.71
N LEU A 196 7.90 19.68 -13.83
CA LEU A 196 6.52 19.62 -13.37
C LEU A 196 6.38 19.65 -11.85
N SER A 197 7.36 19.12 -11.10
CA SER A 197 7.31 19.12 -9.63
C SER A 197 7.75 20.43 -8.99
N ASN A 198 8.61 21.20 -9.66
CA ASN A 198 9.33 22.33 -9.01
C ASN A 198 9.10 23.69 -9.68
N THR A 199 8.27 23.77 -10.71
CA THR A 199 7.97 25.02 -11.41
C THR A 199 6.47 25.24 -11.58
N ALA A 200 6.06 26.42 -12.02
CA ALA A 200 4.67 26.74 -12.33
C ALA A 200 4.07 25.89 -13.47
N LEU A 201 4.92 25.16 -14.24
CA LEU A 201 4.44 24.30 -15.34
C LEU A 201 3.60 23.12 -14.85
N GLY A 202 3.78 22.67 -13.61
CA GLY A 202 2.99 21.61 -12.99
C GLY A 202 1.94 22.09 -12.00
N GLU A 203 1.65 23.40 -11.96
CA GLU A 203 0.66 23.95 -11.03
C GLU A 203 -0.72 23.29 -11.22
N GLY A 204 -1.29 22.79 -10.12
CA GLY A 204 -2.58 22.08 -10.14
C GLY A 204 -2.50 20.59 -10.50
N MET A 205 -1.34 20.04 -10.84
CA MET A 205 -1.16 18.62 -11.11
C MET A 205 -0.97 17.81 -9.81
N SER A 206 -1.55 16.61 -9.76
CA SER A 206 -1.27 15.65 -8.68
C SER A 206 0.11 15.01 -8.87
N ALA A 207 0.73 14.53 -7.78
CA ALA A 207 1.99 13.80 -7.85
C ALA A 207 1.90 12.56 -8.77
N ASP A 208 0.75 11.89 -8.78
CA ASP A 208 0.48 10.75 -9.66
C ASP A 208 0.47 11.18 -11.15
N ALA A 209 -0.18 12.30 -11.47
CA ALA A 209 -0.17 12.83 -12.84
C ALA A 209 1.24 13.19 -13.31
N VAL A 210 2.03 13.83 -12.46
CA VAL A 210 3.43 14.15 -12.75
C VAL A 210 4.25 12.90 -13.03
N GLU A 211 4.08 11.84 -12.23
CA GLU A 211 4.79 10.57 -12.44
C GLU A 211 4.34 9.88 -13.75
N GLN A 212 3.04 9.88 -14.03
CA GLN A 212 2.52 9.33 -15.30
C GLN A 212 3.06 10.10 -16.52
N ILE A 213 3.17 11.43 -16.47
CA ILE A 213 3.74 12.23 -17.54
C ILE A 213 5.24 11.94 -17.70
N ALA A 214 5.97 11.81 -16.60
CA ALA A 214 7.39 11.48 -16.63
C ALA A 214 7.66 10.08 -17.24
N ILE A 215 6.78 9.11 -16.97
CA ILE A 215 6.84 7.80 -17.63
C ILE A 215 6.44 7.91 -19.10
N ALA A 216 5.42 8.70 -19.42
CA ALA A 216 4.98 8.91 -20.79
C ALA A 216 6.08 9.55 -21.67
N ALA A 217 6.87 10.46 -21.10
CA ALA A 217 8.00 11.09 -21.76
C ALA A 217 9.05 10.10 -22.30
N ILE A 218 9.19 8.92 -21.65
CA ILE A 218 10.08 7.84 -22.09
C ILE A 218 9.75 7.37 -23.51
N LEU A 219 8.48 7.46 -23.91
CA LEU A 219 7.94 6.94 -25.17
C LEU A 219 7.78 8.02 -26.26
N HIS A 220 8.29 9.26 -26.06
CA HIS A 220 8.11 10.36 -27.02
C HIS A 220 8.53 9.95 -28.43
N ASP A 221 9.62 9.25 -28.57
CA ASP A 221 10.25 8.85 -29.83
C ASP A 221 9.94 7.40 -30.26
N VAL A 222 8.94 6.74 -29.65
CA VAL A 222 8.59 5.34 -29.95
C VAL A 222 8.34 5.09 -31.45
N GLY A 223 7.90 6.08 -32.18
CA GLY A 223 7.62 5.99 -33.62
C GLY A 223 8.87 5.92 -34.52
N LYS A 224 10.06 6.22 -33.99
CA LYS A 224 11.34 6.01 -34.70
C LYS A 224 11.53 4.55 -35.14
N ILE A 225 10.84 3.60 -34.47
CA ILE A 225 10.87 2.18 -34.87
C ILE A 225 10.37 1.96 -36.32
N ALA A 226 9.51 2.84 -36.83
CA ALA A 226 8.95 2.74 -38.17
C ALA A 226 9.73 3.52 -39.23
N ILE A 227 10.76 4.26 -38.85
CA ILE A 227 11.61 5.01 -39.77
C ILE A 227 12.69 4.08 -40.33
N TRP A 228 12.97 4.19 -41.61
CA TRP A 228 13.99 3.35 -42.28
C TRP A 228 15.38 3.73 -41.84
N ASP A 229 16.29 2.75 -41.72
CA ASP A 229 17.66 2.95 -41.23
C ASP A 229 18.47 3.91 -42.09
N GLU A 230 18.24 3.91 -43.39
CA GLU A 230 18.92 4.82 -44.32
C GLU A 230 18.64 6.30 -44.05
N ILE A 231 17.43 6.61 -43.48
CA ILE A 231 17.06 7.96 -43.09
C ILE A 231 17.46 8.21 -41.63
N LEU A 232 17.14 7.27 -40.75
CA LEU A 232 17.36 7.39 -39.32
C LEU A 232 18.82 7.57 -38.96
N ASN A 233 19.71 6.81 -39.63
CA ASN A 233 21.15 6.77 -39.39
C ASN A 233 21.98 7.42 -40.51
N LYS A 234 21.37 8.28 -41.31
CA LYS A 234 22.06 8.93 -42.42
C LYS A 234 23.24 9.77 -41.91
N PRO A 235 24.47 9.52 -42.40
CA PRO A 235 25.62 10.37 -42.07
C PRO A 235 25.48 11.72 -42.81
N GLY A 236 25.11 12.77 -42.10
CA GLY A 236 24.97 14.12 -42.63
C GLY A 236 23.54 14.68 -42.57
N LYS A 237 23.28 15.76 -43.33
CA LYS A 237 21.96 16.40 -43.33
C LYS A 237 20.96 15.59 -44.16
N LEU A 238 19.74 15.51 -43.68
CA LEU A 238 18.61 14.94 -44.44
C LEU A 238 18.23 15.88 -45.59
N THR A 239 17.79 15.30 -46.72
CA THR A 239 17.13 16.09 -47.76
C THR A 239 15.74 16.57 -47.27
N PRO A 240 15.11 17.53 -47.95
CA PRO A 240 13.75 17.93 -47.57
C PRO A 240 12.76 16.77 -47.51
N GLU A 241 12.80 15.84 -48.47
CA GLU A 241 11.94 14.67 -48.55
C GLU A 241 12.20 13.67 -47.40
N GLU A 242 13.49 13.42 -47.09
CA GLU A 242 13.89 12.58 -45.98
C GLU A 242 13.49 13.19 -44.64
N TYR A 243 13.58 14.53 -44.53
CA TYR A 243 13.13 15.23 -43.35
C TYR A 243 11.62 15.14 -43.14
N GLU A 244 10.81 15.26 -44.22
CA GLU A 244 9.38 15.00 -44.13
C GLU A 244 9.08 13.57 -43.70
N THR A 245 9.86 12.58 -44.17
CA THR A 245 9.73 11.19 -43.72
C THR A 245 10.09 11.07 -42.25
N MET A 246 11.18 11.70 -41.80
CA MET A 246 11.59 11.68 -40.38
C MET A 246 10.48 12.24 -39.49
N LYS A 247 9.83 13.34 -39.84
CA LYS A 247 8.72 13.93 -39.07
C LYS A 247 7.57 12.96 -38.82
N THR A 248 7.39 11.97 -39.69
CA THR A 248 6.29 11.00 -39.55
C THR A 248 6.40 10.13 -38.29
N HIS A 249 7.58 10.06 -37.63
CA HIS A 249 7.71 9.27 -36.41
C HIS A 249 6.70 9.69 -35.35
N THR A 250 6.35 10.98 -35.26
CA THR A 250 5.35 11.49 -34.31
C THR A 250 3.98 10.87 -34.53
N ILE A 251 3.52 10.87 -35.80
CA ILE A 251 2.23 10.28 -36.21
C ILE A 251 2.27 8.75 -36.02
N LEU A 252 3.34 8.12 -36.48
CA LEU A 252 3.49 6.66 -36.42
C LEU A 252 3.59 6.16 -34.99
N GLY A 253 4.26 6.92 -34.10
CA GLY A 253 4.32 6.64 -32.67
C GLY A 253 2.93 6.69 -32.02
N ALA A 254 2.17 7.77 -32.25
CA ALA A 254 0.81 7.89 -31.74
C ALA A 254 -0.10 6.75 -32.25
N GLN A 255 -0.02 6.41 -33.55
CA GLN A 255 -0.78 5.31 -34.13
C GLN A 255 -0.39 3.93 -33.58
N LEU A 256 0.90 3.71 -33.31
CA LEU A 256 1.37 2.47 -32.69
C LEU A 256 0.76 2.30 -31.28
N LEU A 257 0.79 3.34 -30.47
CA LEU A 257 0.25 3.35 -29.12
C LEU A 257 -1.27 3.15 -29.13
N GLU A 258 -1.95 3.72 -30.12
CA GLU A 258 -3.41 3.54 -30.31
C GLU A 258 -3.82 2.09 -30.62
N ARG A 259 -2.93 1.30 -31.20
CA ARG A 259 -3.19 -0.10 -31.51
C ARG A 259 -3.05 -1.04 -30.33
N ILE A 260 -2.66 -0.55 -29.13
CA ILE A 260 -2.52 -1.34 -27.92
C ILE A 260 -3.78 -1.19 -27.05
N PRO A 261 -4.74 -2.14 -27.09
CA PRO A 261 -6.03 -1.99 -26.40
C PRO A 261 -5.87 -1.82 -24.88
N GLN A 262 -4.85 -2.45 -24.28
CA GLN A 262 -4.59 -2.40 -22.85
C GLN A 262 -4.19 -0.99 -22.38
N LEU A 263 -3.59 -0.18 -23.23
CA LEU A 263 -3.20 1.20 -22.92
C LEU A 263 -4.38 2.16 -23.01
N LYS A 264 -5.28 1.99 -23.98
CA LYS A 264 -6.39 2.94 -24.25
C LYS A 264 -7.29 3.23 -23.04
N HIS A 265 -7.42 2.28 -22.14
CA HIS A 265 -8.27 2.39 -20.94
C HIS A 265 -7.50 2.88 -19.70
N GLN A 266 -6.19 3.12 -19.83
CA GLN A 266 -5.36 3.60 -18.74
C GLN A 266 -5.29 5.13 -18.70
N PRO A 267 -5.32 5.77 -17.53
CA PRO A 267 -5.20 7.22 -17.40
C PRO A 267 -3.95 7.80 -18.09
N ILE A 268 -2.85 7.05 -18.10
CA ILE A 268 -1.60 7.45 -18.74
C ILE A 268 -1.69 7.57 -20.26
N PHE A 269 -2.70 6.95 -20.91
CA PHE A 269 -2.79 6.88 -22.37
C PHE A 269 -2.82 8.25 -23.03
N GLN A 270 -3.59 9.19 -22.46
CA GLN A 270 -3.67 10.55 -23.00
C GLN A 270 -2.29 11.24 -23.04
N TYR A 271 -1.47 11.03 -21.99
CA TYR A 271 -0.13 11.62 -21.94
C TYR A 271 0.82 10.97 -22.95
N ILE A 272 0.82 9.63 -23.03
CA ILE A 272 1.69 8.88 -23.95
C ILE A 272 1.37 9.24 -25.40
N TYR A 273 0.08 9.23 -25.76
CA TYR A 273 -0.38 9.55 -27.10
C TYR A 273 -0.01 10.96 -27.51
N ASP A 274 -0.35 11.92 -26.68
CA ASP A 274 -0.18 13.33 -26.96
C ASP A 274 1.30 13.74 -27.00
N ILE A 275 2.11 13.24 -26.07
CA ILE A 275 3.55 13.47 -26.08
C ILE A 275 4.19 12.87 -27.34
N ALA A 276 3.90 11.60 -27.67
CA ALA A 276 4.46 10.96 -28.86
C ALA A 276 4.09 11.72 -30.13
N ARG A 277 2.89 12.32 -30.19
CA ARG A 277 2.43 13.06 -31.35
C ARG A 277 2.97 14.49 -31.41
N HIS A 278 3.01 15.21 -30.26
CA HIS A 278 3.13 16.66 -30.25
C HIS A 278 4.44 17.20 -29.60
N HIS A 279 5.40 16.37 -29.21
CA HIS A 279 6.64 16.84 -28.59
C HIS A 279 7.53 17.68 -29.54
N HIS A 280 7.24 17.68 -30.84
CA HIS A 280 7.90 18.53 -31.85
C HIS A 280 7.02 19.70 -32.32
N GLU A 281 5.87 19.93 -31.67
CA GLU A 281 5.13 21.16 -31.88
C GLU A 281 5.88 22.36 -31.27
N ARG A 282 5.68 23.53 -31.84
CA ARG A 282 6.38 24.75 -31.45
C ARG A 282 5.38 25.84 -31.06
N TRP A 283 5.70 26.60 -30.05
CA TRP A 283 4.86 27.66 -29.56
C TRP A 283 4.42 28.66 -30.66
N ASP A 284 5.28 28.87 -31.66
CA ASP A 284 5.04 29.75 -32.80
C ASP A 284 4.14 29.14 -33.87
N GLY A 285 3.76 27.86 -33.77
CA GLY A 285 2.95 27.14 -34.75
C GLY A 285 3.74 26.61 -35.97
N ASN A 286 5.09 26.70 -35.93
CA ASN A 286 5.96 26.19 -37.01
C ASN A 286 6.47 24.77 -36.69
N GLY A 287 5.86 24.09 -35.71
CA GLY A 287 6.13 22.72 -35.36
C GLY A 287 5.43 21.70 -36.25
N TYR A 288 5.47 20.45 -35.86
CA TYR A 288 4.83 19.35 -36.56
C TYR A 288 4.33 18.28 -35.53
N PRO A 289 3.37 17.44 -35.88
CA PRO A 289 2.75 17.22 -37.23
C PRO A 289 1.53 18.09 -37.52
N ASP A 290 0.89 18.66 -36.49
CA ASP A 290 -0.43 19.31 -36.64
C ASP A 290 -0.34 20.86 -36.73
N GLY A 291 0.85 21.45 -36.47
CA GLY A 291 1.08 22.89 -36.49
C GLY A 291 0.37 23.62 -35.36
N LEU A 292 0.24 22.99 -34.18
CA LEU A 292 -0.41 23.56 -33.00
C LEU A 292 0.36 24.79 -32.49
N LYS A 293 -0.38 25.78 -31.93
CA LYS A 293 0.18 27.04 -31.52
C LYS A 293 -0.19 27.41 -30.07
N GLY A 294 0.80 27.82 -29.32
CA GLY A 294 0.58 28.31 -27.95
C GLY A 294 -0.07 27.26 -27.05
N ASN A 295 -1.20 27.62 -26.46
CA ASN A 295 -1.94 26.75 -25.52
C ASN A 295 -2.73 25.61 -26.20
N GLU A 296 -2.70 25.50 -27.53
CA GLU A 296 -3.22 24.32 -28.23
C GLU A 296 -2.32 23.12 -28.00
N ILE A 297 -1.03 23.35 -27.71
CA ILE A 297 -0.06 22.33 -27.31
C ILE A 297 -0.28 22.04 -25.83
N SER A 298 -0.50 20.79 -25.45
CA SER A 298 -0.62 20.42 -24.05
C SER A 298 0.63 20.77 -23.25
N ILE A 299 0.47 21.12 -21.99
CA ILE A 299 1.58 21.47 -21.13
C ILE A 299 2.62 20.34 -21.00
N TRP A 300 2.18 19.07 -20.98
CA TRP A 300 3.09 17.92 -20.91
C TRP A 300 3.88 17.74 -22.20
N ALA A 301 3.28 17.98 -23.38
CA ALA A 301 4.03 17.94 -24.64
C ALA A 301 5.04 19.08 -24.72
N GLN A 302 4.70 20.30 -24.24
CA GLN A 302 5.62 21.45 -24.15
C GLN A 302 6.81 21.14 -23.25
N VAL A 303 6.56 20.54 -22.05
CA VAL A 303 7.62 20.23 -21.10
C VAL A 303 8.55 19.13 -21.63
N VAL A 304 8.01 18.12 -22.31
CA VAL A 304 8.84 17.07 -22.93
C VAL A 304 9.64 17.62 -24.10
N SER A 305 9.05 18.49 -24.95
CA SER A 305 9.77 19.20 -26.00
C SER A 305 10.95 20.00 -25.45
N LEU A 306 10.73 20.74 -24.35
CA LEU A 306 11.80 21.48 -23.67
C LEU A 306 12.90 20.54 -23.13
N ALA A 307 12.50 19.43 -22.51
CA ALA A 307 13.44 18.45 -21.96
C ALA A 307 14.29 17.80 -23.04
N ASP A 308 13.68 17.44 -24.20
CA ASP A 308 14.39 16.84 -25.33
C ASP A 308 15.38 17.81 -25.99
N VAL A 309 14.94 19.06 -26.26
CA VAL A 309 15.84 20.10 -26.80
C VAL A 309 17.00 20.36 -25.84
N TYR A 310 16.72 20.51 -24.55
CA TYR A 310 17.75 20.76 -23.53
C TYR A 310 18.76 19.59 -23.47
N ASP A 311 18.31 18.34 -23.37
CA ASP A 311 19.18 17.19 -23.33
C ASP A 311 19.98 17.06 -24.62
N GLY A 312 19.37 17.34 -25.78
CA GLY A 312 20.05 17.34 -27.06
C GLY A 312 21.14 18.42 -27.20
N LEU A 313 21.09 19.51 -26.41
CA LEU A 313 22.10 20.55 -26.40
C LEU A 313 23.25 20.24 -25.45
N VAL A 314 22.97 19.68 -24.28
CA VAL A 314 23.97 19.46 -23.19
C VAL A 314 24.62 18.07 -23.25
N SER A 315 24.06 17.12 -24.01
CA SER A 315 24.62 15.78 -24.14
C SER A 315 25.56 15.67 -25.34
N MET A 316 26.69 14.99 -25.15
CA MET A 316 27.61 14.68 -26.23
C MET A 316 26.92 13.84 -27.30
N ARG A 317 26.76 14.37 -28.52
CA ARG A 317 26.32 13.61 -29.70
C ARG A 317 27.49 13.48 -30.66
N VAL A 318 27.55 12.37 -31.38
CA VAL A 318 28.68 12.01 -32.31
C VAL A 318 28.99 13.13 -33.32
N TYR A 319 28.08 14.06 -33.55
CA TYR A 319 28.18 15.09 -34.60
C TYR A 319 28.10 16.54 -34.06
N LYS A 320 28.04 16.78 -32.73
CA LYS A 320 27.88 18.13 -32.18
C LYS A 320 28.73 18.32 -30.92
N LYS A 321 29.44 19.48 -30.81
CA LYS A 321 30.11 19.87 -29.56
C LYS A 321 29.06 20.17 -28.50
N GLU A 322 29.33 19.77 -27.26
CA GLU A 322 28.53 20.16 -26.11
C GLU A 322 28.44 21.70 -26.01
N VAL A 323 27.26 22.18 -25.73
CA VAL A 323 27.00 23.58 -25.40
C VAL A 323 27.01 23.68 -23.87
N SER A 324 27.59 24.74 -23.31
CA SER A 324 27.59 24.92 -21.87
C SER A 324 26.14 25.06 -21.33
N PHE A 325 25.96 24.78 -20.05
CA PHE A 325 24.64 24.90 -19.39
C PHE A 325 24.07 26.33 -19.57
N GLU A 326 24.90 27.36 -19.36
CA GLU A 326 24.50 28.75 -19.51
C GLU A 326 24.08 29.11 -20.95
N GLU A 327 24.79 28.59 -21.95
CA GLU A 327 24.44 28.79 -23.36
C GLU A 327 23.15 28.05 -23.73
N ALA A 328 22.94 26.82 -23.24
CA ALA A 328 21.75 26.03 -23.54
C ALA A 328 20.44 26.66 -23.00
N VAL A 329 20.52 27.41 -21.90
CA VAL A 329 19.37 28.12 -21.32
C VAL A 329 19.02 29.39 -22.11
N HIS A 330 19.93 29.91 -22.94
CA HIS A 330 19.72 31.12 -23.76
C HIS A 330 19.30 30.81 -25.21
N ILE A 331 19.26 29.54 -25.62
CA ILE A 331 18.80 29.06 -26.94
C ILE A 331 17.29 28.76 -26.89
#